data_eeaf0723822d1c5c73c29ceb12d7ab42
#
_entry.id   eeaf0723822d1c5c73c29ceb12d7ab42
#
_cell.length_a   1.000
_cell.length_b   1.000
_cell.length_c   1.000
_cell.angle_alpha   90.00
_cell.angle_beta   90.00
_cell.angle_gamma   90.00
#
_symmetry.space_group_name_H-M   'P 1'
#
loop_
_entity.id
_entity.type
_entity.pdbx_description
1 polymer ?
#
loop_
_entity_poly.entity_id
_entity_poly.type
_entity_poly.pdbx_seq_one_letter_code
_entity_poly.pdbx_strand_id
1 'polypeptide(L)'
;DDERYAEAQHDAINPFETEQLVICSLDFVRRSKQRLEHLCEAEWDLMVVDEAHHLVWSEDAPSREYQAIEQLAECVPGILLLTATPEQLGMESHFARLRLLDPNRFHDFAQFVEEQQNYRPVADAVALLLAGNKLNDAELNALSDLIGEQDIEPLLQAANSDRDDAQAARQELVSMLMDRHGTSRVLFRNTRNGVKGF
;
A
#
# COMPACT_ATOMS: atom_id res chain seq x y z
N ASP A 1 14.80 -0.48 -27.20
CA ASP A 1 13.42 -0.71 -26.97
C ASP A 1 12.76 -1.62 -28.04
N ASP A 2 11.83 -1.20 -28.92
CA ASP A 2 11.18 -2.11 -29.89
C ASP A 2 12.17 -2.77 -30.86
N GLU A 3 13.19 -2.07 -31.31
CA GLU A 3 14.24 -2.62 -32.22
C GLU A 3 15.08 -3.69 -31.52
N ARG A 4 15.57 -3.42 -30.31
CA ARG A 4 16.33 -4.40 -29.51
C ARG A 4 15.54 -5.66 -29.19
N TYR A 5 14.25 -5.49 -28.87
CA TYR A 5 13.36 -6.61 -28.63
C TYR A 5 13.16 -7.45 -29.89
N ALA A 6 12.98 -6.82 -31.06
CA ALA A 6 12.81 -7.51 -32.33
C ALA A 6 14.09 -8.24 -32.78
N GLU A 7 15.26 -7.66 -32.55
CA GLU A 7 16.54 -8.31 -32.85
C GLU A 7 16.77 -9.57 -32.02
N ALA A 8 16.46 -9.52 -30.70
CA ALA A 8 16.63 -10.66 -29.81
C ALA A 8 15.63 -11.81 -30.07
N GLN A 9 14.45 -11.51 -30.63
CA GLN A 9 13.49 -12.56 -31.04
C GLN A 9 14.00 -13.49 -32.16
N HIS A 10 14.99 -13.07 -32.94
CA HIS A 10 15.56 -13.93 -34.00
C HIS A 10 16.32 -15.14 -33.45
N ASP A 11 16.78 -15.10 -32.20
CA ASP A 11 17.59 -16.15 -31.59
C ASP A 11 16.80 -17.20 -30.80
N ALA A 12 15.47 -17.14 -30.84
CA ALA A 12 14.54 -18.01 -30.07
C ALA A 12 14.81 -18.03 -28.54
N ILE A 13 15.45 -17.01 -28.01
CA ILE A 13 15.71 -16.80 -26.59
C ILE A 13 14.81 -15.66 -26.11
N ASN A 14 14.30 -15.77 -24.86
CA ASN A 14 13.55 -14.68 -24.27
C ASN A 14 14.44 -13.44 -24.13
N PRO A 15 14.13 -12.32 -24.82
CA PRO A 15 14.98 -11.12 -24.84
C PRO A 15 15.23 -10.51 -23.46
N PHE A 16 14.39 -10.81 -22.48
CA PHE A 16 14.50 -10.26 -21.12
C PHE A 16 15.40 -11.07 -20.20
N GLU A 17 15.69 -12.33 -20.54
CA GLU A 17 16.61 -13.19 -19.76
C GLU A 17 18.08 -12.81 -19.92
N THR A 18 18.41 -12.02 -20.94
CA THR A 18 19.80 -11.60 -21.22
C THR A 18 20.26 -10.42 -20.38
N GLU A 19 19.36 -9.76 -19.66
CA GLU A 19 19.63 -8.52 -18.94
C GLU A 19 19.22 -8.63 -17.46
N GLN A 20 20.07 -8.20 -16.55
CA GLN A 20 19.77 -8.15 -15.12
C GLN A 20 18.88 -6.97 -14.72
N LEU A 21 18.85 -5.93 -15.53
CA LEU A 21 18.06 -4.72 -15.32
C LEU A 21 17.43 -4.26 -16.61
N VAL A 22 16.11 -4.17 -16.63
CA VAL A 22 15.36 -3.68 -17.77
C VAL A 22 14.53 -2.46 -17.37
N ILE A 23 14.62 -1.41 -18.17
CA ILE A 23 13.74 -0.23 -18.06
C ILE A 23 12.91 -0.15 -19.32
N CYS A 24 11.59 -0.19 -19.16
CA CYS A 24 10.65 -0.10 -20.26
C CYS A 24 9.43 0.76 -19.89
N SER A 25 8.72 1.26 -20.90
CA SER A 25 7.47 1.97 -20.66
C SER A 25 6.30 1.00 -20.53
N LEU A 26 5.24 1.39 -19.80
CA LEU A 26 3.98 0.63 -19.75
C LEU A 26 3.38 0.44 -21.14
N ASP A 27 3.51 1.44 -22.01
CA ASP A 27 3.10 1.37 -23.40
C ASP A 27 3.80 0.24 -24.17
N PHE A 28 5.09 0.05 -23.95
CA PHE A 28 5.86 -1.04 -24.55
C PHE A 28 5.34 -2.41 -24.11
N VAL A 29 5.06 -2.57 -22.82
CA VAL A 29 4.57 -3.83 -22.24
C VAL A 29 3.16 -4.16 -22.76
N ARG A 30 2.22 -3.22 -22.73
CA ARG A 30 0.80 -3.45 -23.07
C ARG A 30 0.53 -3.67 -24.56
N ARG A 31 1.46 -3.30 -25.45
CA ARG A 31 1.28 -3.41 -26.92
C ARG A 31 1.29 -4.85 -27.42
N SER A 32 1.87 -5.78 -26.70
CA SER A 32 2.02 -7.16 -27.14
C SER A 32 1.84 -8.13 -25.97
N LYS A 33 0.90 -9.06 -26.14
CA LYS A 33 0.70 -10.16 -25.19
C LYS A 33 1.97 -11.00 -25.04
N GLN A 34 2.68 -11.25 -26.13
CA GLN A 34 3.93 -12.01 -26.11
C GLN A 34 5.02 -11.33 -25.29
N ARG A 35 5.10 -9.98 -25.30
CA ARG A 35 6.06 -9.25 -24.44
C ARG A 35 5.76 -9.43 -22.97
N LEU A 36 4.49 -9.40 -22.62
CA LEU A 36 4.04 -9.62 -21.25
C LEU A 36 4.35 -11.06 -20.80
N GLU A 37 4.10 -12.04 -21.66
CA GLU A 37 4.46 -13.45 -21.41
C GLU A 37 5.97 -13.59 -21.20
N HIS A 38 6.81 -13.04 -22.09
CA HIS A 38 8.26 -13.07 -21.95
C HIS A 38 8.76 -12.35 -20.67
N LEU A 39 8.13 -11.25 -20.27
CA LEU A 39 8.44 -10.57 -19.01
C LEU A 39 8.10 -11.42 -17.79
N CYS A 40 6.98 -12.14 -17.81
CA CYS A 40 6.62 -13.08 -16.74
C CYS A 40 7.56 -14.28 -16.66
N GLU A 41 8.07 -14.77 -17.80
CA GLU A 41 8.98 -15.92 -17.87
C GLU A 41 10.41 -15.59 -17.43
N ALA A 42 10.79 -14.32 -17.41
CA ALA A 42 12.19 -13.90 -17.18
C ALA A 42 12.62 -13.88 -15.70
N GLU A 43 11.86 -14.47 -14.78
CA GLU A 43 12.22 -14.72 -13.36
C GLU A 43 12.80 -13.51 -12.62
N TRP A 44 12.12 -12.34 -12.67
CA TRP A 44 12.52 -11.14 -11.97
C TRP A 44 12.37 -11.27 -10.45
N ASP A 45 13.33 -10.76 -9.70
CA ASP A 45 13.25 -10.65 -8.23
C ASP A 45 12.39 -9.47 -7.77
N LEU A 46 12.42 -8.38 -8.53
CA LEU A 46 11.77 -7.11 -8.17
C LEU A 46 11.27 -6.36 -9.40
N MET A 47 10.02 -5.93 -9.34
CA MET A 47 9.44 -4.97 -10.26
C MET A 47 9.26 -3.61 -9.58
N VAL A 48 9.72 -2.55 -10.23
CA VAL A 48 9.51 -1.17 -9.79
C VAL A 48 8.62 -0.47 -10.81
N VAL A 49 7.50 0.06 -10.34
CA VAL A 49 6.58 0.86 -11.16
C VAL A 49 6.65 2.31 -10.70
N ASP A 50 7.24 3.16 -11.54
CA ASP A 50 7.27 4.59 -11.29
C ASP A 50 5.97 5.25 -11.77
N GLU A 51 5.61 6.35 -11.13
CA GLU A 51 4.36 7.10 -11.36
C GLU A 51 3.11 6.19 -11.32
N ALA A 52 3.06 5.29 -10.34
CA ALA A 52 1.99 4.30 -10.18
C ALA A 52 0.58 4.92 -10.05
N HIS A 53 0.48 6.24 -9.93
CA HIS A 53 -0.79 6.96 -9.98
C HIS A 53 -1.46 6.93 -11.36
N HIS A 54 -0.74 6.59 -12.43
CA HIS A 54 -1.30 6.39 -13.77
C HIS A 54 -1.99 5.04 -13.96
N LEU A 55 -1.86 4.11 -13.02
CA LEU A 55 -2.57 2.84 -13.04
C LEU A 55 -4.05 3.06 -12.67
N VAL A 56 -4.85 3.35 -13.68
CA VAL A 56 -6.30 3.60 -13.50
C VAL A 56 -7.03 2.27 -13.36
N TRP A 57 -7.86 2.17 -12.33
CA TRP A 57 -8.65 0.98 -12.04
C TRP A 57 -10.09 1.38 -11.69
N SER A 58 -11.04 0.58 -12.13
CA SER A 58 -12.39 0.53 -11.63
C SER A 58 -12.84 -0.93 -11.58
N GLU A 59 -13.82 -1.25 -10.76
CA GLU A 59 -14.29 -2.63 -10.56
C GLU A 59 -14.76 -3.27 -11.89
N ASP A 60 -15.49 -2.50 -12.72
CA ASP A 60 -16.04 -2.99 -13.99
C ASP A 60 -15.05 -2.95 -15.16
N ALA A 61 -14.07 -2.03 -15.15
CA ALA A 61 -13.21 -1.78 -16.30
C ALA A 61 -11.82 -1.27 -15.90
N PRO A 62 -10.94 -2.13 -15.36
CA PRO A 62 -9.55 -1.75 -15.10
C PRO A 62 -8.82 -1.41 -16.41
N SER A 63 -7.95 -0.41 -16.37
CA SER A 63 -7.15 -0.01 -17.54
C SER A 63 -6.23 -1.14 -18.01
N ARG A 64 -5.86 -1.10 -19.29
CA ARG A 64 -4.92 -2.11 -19.85
C ARG A 64 -3.54 -2.04 -19.19
N GLU A 65 -3.14 -0.85 -18.77
CA GLU A 65 -1.92 -0.61 -18.03
C GLU A 65 -1.97 -1.30 -16.67
N TYR A 66 -3.07 -1.14 -15.94
CA TYR A 66 -3.27 -1.81 -14.66
C TYR A 66 -3.26 -3.33 -14.81
N GLN A 67 -4.02 -3.87 -15.79
CA GLN A 67 -4.09 -5.31 -16.04
C GLN A 67 -2.71 -5.91 -16.39
N ALA A 68 -1.89 -5.20 -17.15
CA ALA A 68 -0.53 -5.66 -17.46
C ALA A 68 0.36 -5.70 -16.22
N ILE A 69 0.27 -4.70 -15.33
CA ILE A 69 1.02 -4.69 -14.07
C ILE A 69 0.48 -5.74 -13.09
N GLU A 70 -0.83 -5.97 -13.03
CA GLU A 70 -1.44 -7.01 -12.21
C GLU A 70 -0.92 -8.41 -12.61
N GLN A 71 -0.88 -8.73 -13.91
CA GLN A 71 -0.29 -9.97 -14.40
C GLN A 71 1.21 -10.10 -14.05
N LEU A 72 1.99 -9.04 -14.20
CA LEU A 72 3.41 -9.06 -13.82
C LEU A 72 3.58 -9.22 -12.30
N ALA A 73 2.71 -8.62 -11.49
CA ALA A 73 2.75 -8.74 -10.03
C ALA A 73 2.52 -10.19 -9.55
N GLU A 74 1.80 -11.00 -10.33
CA GLU A 74 1.61 -12.43 -10.04
C GLU A 74 2.88 -13.26 -10.33
N CYS A 75 3.72 -12.80 -11.26
CA CYS A 75 4.91 -13.51 -11.70
C CYS A 75 6.19 -13.08 -10.94
N VAL A 76 6.19 -11.89 -10.33
CA VAL A 76 7.37 -11.30 -9.68
C VAL A 76 7.20 -11.31 -8.16
N PRO A 77 8.15 -11.86 -7.38
CA PRO A 77 8.01 -11.99 -5.92
C PRO A 77 8.04 -10.65 -5.18
N GLY A 78 8.65 -9.61 -5.75
CA GLY A 78 8.74 -8.28 -5.15
C GLY A 78 8.18 -7.18 -6.05
N ILE A 79 7.34 -6.31 -5.50
CA ILE A 79 6.81 -5.14 -6.20
C ILE A 79 7.02 -3.86 -5.39
N LEU A 80 7.47 -2.80 -6.06
CA LEU A 80 7.61 -1.46 -5.50
C LEU A 80 6.85 -0.46 -6.40
N LEU A 81 5.84 0.19 -5.83
CA LEU A 81 5.06 1.23 -6.50
C LEU A 81 5.52 2.60 -6.00
N LEU A 82 6.04 3.43 -6.89
CA LEU A 82 6.46 4.80 -6.60
C LEU A 82 5.38 5.78 -7.08
N THR A 83 4.99 6.71 -6.23
CA THR A 83 4.02 7.76 -6.57
C THR A 83 4.20 8.99 -5.68
N ALA A 84 4.09 10.18 -6.29
CA ALA A 84 4.10 11.44 -5.55
C ALA A 84 2.75 11.73 -4.84
N THR A 85 1.66 11.12 -5.30
CA THR A 85 0.28 11.47 -4.88
C THR A 85 -0.56 10.21 -4.60
N PRO A 86 -0.27 9.48 -3.52
CA PRO A 86 -0.91 8.18 -3.28
C PRO A 86 -2.43 8.26 -3.03
N GLU A 87 -2.95 9.39 -2.57
CA GLU A 87 -4.36 9.53 -2.15
C GLU A 87 -5.20 10.48 -3.02
N GLN A 88 -4.60 11.22 -3.95
CA GLN A 88 -5.31 12.29 -4.68
C GLN A 88 -6.29 11.81 -5.77
N LEU A 89 -6.22 10.55 -6.17
CA LEU A 89 -6.99 10.00 -7.30
C LEU A 89 -8.24 9.18 -6.88
N GLY A 90 -8.70 9.36 -5.64
CA GLY A 90 -9.89 8.69 -5.13
C GLY A 90 -9.63 7.29 -4.58
N MET A 91 -10.70 6.71 -3.99
CA MET A 91 -10.66 5.45 -3.25
C MET A 91 -10.34 4.25 -4.14
N GLU A 92 -10.88 4.21 -5.36
CA GLU A 92 -10.65 3.13 -6.33
C GLU A 92 -9.17 3.02 -6.71
N SER A 93 -8.54 4.15 -7.04
CA SER A 93 -7.11 4.18 -7.38
C SER A 93 -6.21 3.85 -6.19
N HIS A 94 -6.61 4.19 -4.98
CA HIS A 94 -5.88 3.82 -3.77
C HIS A 94 -5.99 2.31 -3.50
N PHE A 95 -7.20 1.78 -3.55
CA PHE A 95 -7.47 0.34 -3.44
C PHE A 95 -6.69 -0.47 -4.46
N ALA A 96 -6.71 -0.06 -5.72
CA ALA A 96 -6.03 -0.75 -6.81
C ALA A 96 -4.53 -0.94 -6.56
N ARG A 97 -3.86 0.11 -6.06
CA ARG A 97 -2.43 0.02 -5.71
C ARG A 97 -2.18 -0.89 -4.50
N LEU A 98 -3.03 -0.83 -3.48
CA LEU A 98 -2.93 -1.74 -2.33
C LEU A 98 -3.17 -3.19 -2.73
N ARG A 99 -4.12 -3.45 -3.65
CA ARG A 99 -4.40 -4.76 -4.21
C ARG A 99 -3.20 -5.35 -4.98
N LEU A 100 -2.45 -4.53 -5.72
CA LEU A 100 -1.21 -4.98 -6.35
C LEU A 100 -0.13 -5.39 -5.34
N LEU A 101 -0.09 -4.75 -4.17
CA LEU A 101 0.89 -5.02 -3.12
C LEU A 101 0.51 -6.21 -2.23
N ASP A 102 -0.79 -6.38 -1.95
CA ASP A 102 -1.32 -7.46 -1.11
C ASP A 102 -2.73 -7.86 -1.59
N PRO A 103 -2.83 -8.69 -2.66
CA PRO A 103 -4.11 -9.09 -3.25
C PRO A 103 -4.96 -9.95 -2.29
N ASN A 104 -4.35 -10.62 -1.32
CA ASN A 104 -5.08 -11.44 -0.35
C ASN A 104 -5.86 -10.58 0.64
N ARG A 105 -5.30 -9.43 1.04
CA ARG A 105 -5.93 -8.48 1.95
C ARG A 105 -6.91 -7.55 1.23
N PHE A 106 -6.54 -7.08 0.05
CA PHE A 106 -7.30 -6.09 -0.72
C PHE A 106 -7.97 -6.75 -1.93
N HIS A 107 -8.86 -7.71 -1.69
CA HIS A 107 -9.55 -8.46 -2.73
C HIS A 107 -10.95 -7.92 -3.05
N ASP A 108 -11.61 -7.24 -2.11
CA ASP A 108 -12.98 -6.72 -2.20
C ASP A 108 -12.99 -5.21 -2.00
N PHE A 109 -13.45 -4.48 -3.02
CA PHE A 109 -13.50 -3.03 -2.99
C PHE A 109 -14.58 -2.50 -2.03
N ALA A 110 -15.73 -3.16 -1.97
CA ALA A 110 -16.83 -2.74 -1.09
C ALA A 110 -16.42 -2.87 0.38
N GLN A 111 -15.78 -3.98 0.74
CA GLN A 111 -15.21 -4.17 2.08
C GLN A 111 -14.14 -3.09 2.39
N PHE A 112 -13.26 -2.79 1.45
CA PHE A 112 -12.25 -1.74 1.61
C PHE A 112 -12.88 -0.37 1.86
N VAL A 113 -13.96 -0.02 1.13
CA VAL A 113 -14.70 1.24 1.32
C VAL A 113 -15.31 1.30 2.72
N GLU A 114 -15.90 0.22 3.19
CA GLU A 114 -16.46 0.12 4.55
C GLU A 114 -15.36 0.28 5.61
N GLU A 115 -14.23 -0.40 5.45
CA GLU A 115 -13.07 -0.25 6.34
C GLU A 115 -12.53 1.19 6.36
N GLN A 116 -12.47 1.85 5.20
CA GLN A 116 -12.03 3.25 5.11
C GLN A 116 -13.01 4.23 5.78
N GLN A 117 -14.32 3.98 5.71
CA GLN A 117 -15.30 4.77 6.45
C GLN A 117 -15.14 4.59 7.96
N ASN A 118 -14.79 3.40 8.40
CA ASN A 118 -14.49 3.10 9.81
C ASN A 118 -13.10 3.61 10.26
N TYR A 119 -12.22 3.99 9.32
CA TYR A 119 -10.88 4.51 9.63
C TYR A 119 -10.90 5.93 10.21
N ARG A 120 -11.91 6.74 9.89
CA ARG A 120 -12.02 8.10 10.41
C ARG A 120 -12.10 8.14 11.95
N PRO A 121 -12.91 7.31 12.63
CA PRO A 121 -12.87 7.18 14.07
C PRO A 121 -11.49 6.78 14.62
N VAL A 122 -10.78 5.91 13.91
CA VAL A 122 -9.41 5.49 14.29
C VAL A 122 -8.43 6.66 14.19
N ALA A 123 -8.48 7.44 13.10
CA ALA A 123 -7.64 8.62 12.94
C ALA A 123 -7.90 9.69 14.00
N ASP A 124 -9.18 9.91 14.33
CA ASP A 124 -9.60 10.83 15.39
C ASP A 124 -9.10 10.33 16.76
N ALA A 125 -9.20 9.03 17.03
CA ALA A 125 -8.69 8.39 18.24
C ALA A 125 -7.17 8.52 18.40
N VAL A 126 -6.42 8.29 17.32
CA VAL A 126 -4.96 8.49 17.29
C VAL A 126 -4.60 9.95 17.54
N ALA A 127 -5.32 10.90 16.93
CA ALA A 127 -5.11 12.33 17.14
C ALA A 127 -5.35 12.73 18.61
N LEU A 128 -6.39 12.20 19.24
CA LEU A 128 -6.69 12.41 20.66
C LEU A 128 -5.57 11.88 21.56
N LEU A 129 -5.09 10.65 21.32
CA LEU A 129 -3.99 10.06 22.08
C LEU A 129 -2.70 10.87 21.96
N LEU A 130 -2.38 11.34 20.74
CA LEU A 130 -1.17 12.14 20.47
C LEU A 130 -1.27 13.55 21.04
N ALA A 131 -2.47 14.14 21.13
CA ALA A 131 -2.68 15.44 21.75
C ALA A 131 -2.34 15.47 23.25
N GLY A 132 -2.29 14.31 23.90
CA GLY A 132 -1.88 14.19 25.30
C GLY A 132 -2.91 14.68 26.33
N ASN A 133 -4.12 15.04 25.89
CA ASN A 133 -5.20 15.47 26.79
C ASN A 133 -5.81 14.27 27.54
N LYS A 134 -6.47 14.54 28.68
CA LYS A 134 -7.28 13.53 29.35
C LYS A 134 -8.47 13.19 28.50
N LEU A 135 -8.70 11.88 28.34
CA LEU A 135 -9.84 11.33 27.62
C LEU A 135 -11.05 11.23 28.56
N ASN A 136 -12.22 11.53 28.04
CA ASN A 136 -13.47 11.30 28.74
C ASN A 136 -13.95 9.84 28.58
N ASP A 137 -14.98 9.46 29.35
CA ASP A 137 -15.48 8.08 29.36
C ASP A 137 -16.00 7.62 27.98
N ALA A 138 -16.58 8.52 27.19
CA ALA A 138 -17.05 8.20 25.85
C ALA A 138 -15.89 7.93 24.87
N GLU A 139 -14.81 8.71 24.98
CA GLU A 139 -13.58 8.52 24.18
C GLU A 139 -12.86 7.22 24.57
N LEU A 140 -12.80 6.90 25.87
CA LEU A 140 -12.22 5.64 26.36
C LEU A 140 -13.01 4.42 25.86
N ASN A 141 -14.34 4.46 25.91
CA ASN A 141 -15.18 3.40 25.38
C ASN A 141 -15.02 3.24 23.88
N ALA A 142 -14.98 4.34 23.12
CA ALA A 142 -14.77 4.31 21.68
C ALA A 142 -13.38 3.71 21.30
N LEU A 143 -12.34 4.02 22.06
CA LEU A 143 -11.01 3.41 21.90
C LEU A 143 -11.05 1.90 22.19
N SER A 144 -11.72 1.49 23.26
CA SER A 144 -11.88 0.09 23.62
C SER A 144 -12.59 -0.70 22.52
N ASP A 145 -13.67 -0.15 21.96
CA ASP A 145 -14.42 -0.76 20.86
C ASP A 145 -13.59 -0.88 19.58
N LEU A 146 -12.80 0.15 19.25
CA LEU A 146 -11.93 0.16 18.07
C LEU A 146 -10.81 -0.86 18.18
N ILE A 147 -10.21 -1.00 19.38
CA ILE A 147 -9.10 -1.95 19.58
C ILE A 147 -9.66 -3.37 19.74
N GLY A 148 -10.79 -3.57 20.42
CA GLY A 148 -11.50 -4.84 20.51
C GLY A 148 -10.71 -5.99 21.12
N GLU A 149 -9.67 -5.71 21.93
CA GLU A 149 -8.91 -6.70 22.66
C GLU A 149 -9.46 -6.85 24.09
N GLN A 150 -9.40 -8.07 24.61
CA GLN A 150 -9.69 -8.31 26.02
C GLN A 150 -8.51 -7.82 26.86
N ASP A 151 -8.80 -7.19 28.01
CA ASP A 151 -7.82 -6.69 28.97
C ASP A 151 -7.05 -5.40 28.59
N ILE A 152 -7.62 -4.55 27.72
CA ILE A 152 -7.03 -3.25 27.38
C ILE A 152 -7.26 -2.16 28.46
N GLU A 153 -8.18 -2.38 29.36
CA GLU A 153 -8.59 -1.45 30.43
C GLU A 153 -7.41 -0.88 31.25
N PRO A 154 -6.42 -1.69 31.68
CA PRO A 154 -5.26 -1.18 32.40
C PRO A 154 -4.42 -0.20 31.57
N LEU A 155 -4.30 -0.44 30.26
CA LEU A 155 -3.55 0.40 29.34
C LEU A 155 -4.28 1.73 29.08
N LEU A 156 -5.61 1.69 28.92
CA LEU A 156 -6.45 2.89 28.80
C LEU A 156 -6.38 3.76 30.07
N GLN A 157 -6.41 3.14 31.25
CA GLN A 157 -6.27 3.85 32.52
C GLN A 157 -4.87 4.46 32.69
N ALA A 158 -3.81 3.73 32.30
CA ALA A 158 -2.44 4.26 32.31
C ALA A 158 -2.31 5.45 31.35
N ALA A 159 -2.83 5.34 30.14
CA ALA A 159 -2.82 6.41 29.12
C ALA A 159 -3.56 7.68 29.57
N ASN A 160 -4.58 7.53 30.41
CA ASN A 160 -5.40 8.63 30.94
C ASN A 160 -4.94 9.14 32.32
N SER A 161 -3.83 8.62 32.85
CA SER A 161 -3.23 9.03 34.12
C SER A 161 -2.31 10.25 33.95
N ASP A 162 -1.97 10.89 35.07
CA ASP A 162 -0.95 11.95 35.13
C ASP A 162 0.45 11.39 35.49
N ARG A 163 0.68 10.09 35.30
CA ARG A 163 1.95 9.41 35.63
C ARG A 163 2.94 9.48 34.47
N ASP A 164 4.19 9.26 34.77
CA ASP A 164 5.30 9.27 33.80
C ASP A 164 5.14 8.18 32.69
N ASP A 165 4.37 7.13 32.96
CA ASP A 165 4.09 6.04 32.03
C ASP A 165 2.93 6.33 31.06
N ALA A 166 2.17 7.40 31.28
CA ALA A 166 1.02 7.74 30.44
C ALA A 166 1.38 7.94 28.97
N GLN A 167 2.51 8.55 28.69
CA GLN A 167 2.98 8.75 27.32
C GLN A 167 3.34 7.45 26.62
N ALA A 168 4.00 6.53 27.34
CA ALA A 168 4.33 5.20 26.83
C ALA A 168 3.06 4.39 26.53
N ALA A 169 2.08 4.41 27.44
CA ALA A 169 0.79 3.76 27.25
C ALA A 169 0.00 4.31 26.04
N ARG A 170 0.04 5.63 25.82
CA ARG A 170 -0.57 6.26 24.63
C ARG A 170 0.11 5.82 23.34
N GLN A 171 1.44 5.74 23.32
CA GLN A 171 2.18 5.28 22.15
C GLN A 171 1.87 3.81 21.83
N GLU A 172 1.72 2.97 22.85
CA GLU A 172 1.33 1.58 22.70
C GLU A 172 -0.09 1.45 22.11
N LEU A 173 -1.07 2.21 22.61
CA LEU A 173 -2.44 2.27 22.05
C LEU A 173 -2.42 2.74 20.59
N VAL A 174 -1.64 3.75 20.24
CA VAL A 174 -1.47 4.19 18.86
C VAL A 174 -0.90 3.07 17.99
N SER A 175 0.12 2.35 18.47
CA SER A 175 0.70 1.22 17.74
C SER A 175 -0.34 0.13 17.49
N MET A 176 -1.12 -0.24 18.51
CA MET A 176 -2.20 -1.25 18.39
C MET A 176 -3.26 -0.83 17.36
N LEU A 177 -3.71 0.45 17.39
CA LEU A 177 -4.65 0.98 16.41
C LEU A 177 -4.07 0.96 14.99
N MET A 178 -2.81 1.36 14.83
CA MET A 178 -2.14 1.36 13.52
C MET A 178 -1.88 -0.04 12.98
N ASP A 179 -1.54 -1.00 13.83
CA ASP A 179 -1.32 -2.38 13.42
C ASP A 179 -2.63 -3.07 13.00
N ARG A 180 -3.73 -2.76 13.70
CA ARG A 180 -5.03 -3.36 13.40
C ARG A 180 -5.72 -2.76 12.18
N HIS A 181 -5.69 -1.44 12.05
CA HIS A 181 -6.45 -0.70 11.06
C HIS A 181 -5.59 -0.03 9.98
N GLY A 182 -4.30 0.11 10.21
CA GLY A 182 -3.40 0.82 9.29
C GLY A 182 -2.97 0.02 8.07
N THR A 183 -2.61 0.73 7.01
CA THR A 183 -1.95 0.19 5.80
C THR A 183 -0.42 0.18 5.92
N SER A 184 0.11 0.39 7.14
CA SER A 184 1.54 0.61 7.43
C SER A 184 2.46 -0.55 7.00
N ARG A 185 1.93 -1.75 6.77
CA ARG A 185 2.70 -2.91 6.31
C ARG A 185 3.07 -2.85 4.82
N VAL A 186 2.29 -2.10 4.02
CA VAL A 186 2.45 -2.03 2.56
C VAL A 186 2.66 -0.60 2.05
N LEU A 187 2.40 0.44 2.87
CA LEU A 187 2.51 1.83 2.48
C LEU A 187 3.57 2.56 3.31
N PHE A 188 4.61 3.06 2.63
CA PHE A 188 5.63 3.94 3.21
C PHE A 188 5.47 5.34 2.64
N ARG A 189 5.34 6.34 3.52
CA ARG A 189 5.23 7.74 3.11
C ARG A 189 6.43 8.53 3.61
N ASN A 190 7.17 9.13 2.67
CA ASN A 190 8.20 10.13 2.97
C ASN A 190 7.66 11.54 2.72
N THR A 191 7.86 12.44 3.67
CA THR A 191 7.60 13.87 3.48
C THR A 191 8.91 14.60 3.23
N ARG A 192 8.88 15.69 2.43
CA ARG A 192 10.07 16.52 2.15
C ARG A 192 10.79 16.97 3.41
N ASN A 193 10.05 17.23 4.49
CA ASN A 193 10.62 17.64 5.78
C ASN A 193 11.35 16.50 6.52
N GLY A 194 11.09 15.25 6.18
CA GLY A 194 11.74 14.08 6.79
C GLY A 194 13.01 13.64 6.06
N VAL A 195 13.22 14.06 4.82
CA VAL A 195 14.39 13.69 4.02
C VAL A 195 15.50 14.72 4.26
N LYS A 196 16.55 14.30 4.97
CA LYS A 196 17.75 15.12 5.20
C LYS A 196 18.72 14.88 4.04
N GLY A 197 19.08 15.94 3.30
CA GLY A 197 20.17 15.86 2.30
C GLY A 197 19.84 16.34 0.89
N PHE A 198 18.76 17.11 0.71
CA PHE A 198 18.51 17.89 -0.49
C PHE A 198 18.69 19.39 -0.21
#